data_c86718e6ebe07a50856ec6a4648f6ce5
#
_entry.id   c86718e6ebe07a50856ec6a4648f6ce5
#
_cell.length_a   1.000
_cell.length_b   1.000
_cell.length_c   1.000
_cell.angle_alpha   90.00
_cell.angle_beta   90.00
_cell.angle_gamma   90.00
#
_symmetry.space_group_name_H-M   'P 1'
#
loop_
_entity.id
_entity.type
_entity.pdbx_description
1 polymer ?
#
loop_
_entity_poly.entity_id
_entity_poly.type
_entity_poly.pdbx_seq_one_letter_code
_entity_poly.pdbx_strand_id
1 'polypeptide(L)'
;KKEEETEFDTISKFNYLSKIRNKDSKVSSFLTIQEGCDKFCHFCVVPYTRGPEYSRPFDQIINEAKEIVQNGAKEIILLGQNVNAYSYKNENKEFRLSDLLLELENLNELKRIRYTTSHPKDMTDDLINVYKKSNKLMPLVHLPVQSGSNKILKLMNRKHTIEEYLIIYEKLKKIN
;
A
#
# COMPACT_ATOMS: atom_id res chain seq x y z
N LYS A 1 -17.94 -28.47 -11.24
CA LYS A 1 -17.51 -28.43 -9.82
C LYS A 1 -16.59 -27.22 -9.72
N LYS A 2 -17.00 -26.18 -8.96
CA LYS A 2 -16.07 -25.15 -8.51
C LYS A 2 -15.22 -25.79 -7.41
N GLU A 3 -13.94 -25.96 -7.66
CA GLU A 3 -12.97 -26.26 -6.62
C GLU A 3 -12.75 -24.95 -5.86
N GLU A 4 -13.10 -24.92 -4.60
CA GLU A 4 -12.72 -23.84 -3.69
C GLU A 4 -11.27 -24.08 -3.29
N GLU A 5 -10.38 -23.32 -3.87
CA GLU A 5 -8.98 -23.29 -3.49
C GLU A 5 -8.85 -22.49 -2.18
N THR A 6 -8.69 -23.17 -1.07
CA THR A 6 -8.53 -22.60 0.28
C THR A 6 -7.04 -22.43 0.68
N GLU A 7 -6.13 -22.59 -0.25
CA GLU A 7 -4.70 -22.39 0.01
C GLU A 7 -4.35 -20.90 0.14
N PHE A 8 -3.86 -20.54 1.31
CA PHE A 8 -3.35 -19.20 1.64
C PHE A 8 -1.92 -18.95 1.14
N ASP A 9 -1.45 -19.65 0.11
CA ASP A 9 -0.16 -19.38 -0.49
C ASP A 9 -0.22 -18.07 -1.30
N THR A 10 0.23 -17.01 -0.65
CA THR A 10 0.24 -15.66 -1.21
C THR A 10 1.10 -15.57 -2.47
N ILE A 11 2.15 -16.35 -2.58
CA ILE A 11 3.10 -16.34 -3.72
C ILE A 11 2.46 -16.93 -4.97
N SER A 12 1.82 -18.09 -4.83
CA SER A 12 1.13 -18.75 -5.96
C SER A 12 -0.04 -17.91 -6.46
N LYS A 13 -0.77 -17.26 -5.55
CA LYS A 13 -1.86 -16.34 -5.86
C LYS A 13 -1.42 -15.14 -6.69
N PHE A 14 -0.32 -14.47 -6.32
CA PHE A 14 0.19 -13.34 -7.09
C PHE A 14 0.66 -13.76 -8.49
N ASN A 15 1.31 -14.91 -8.61
CA ASN A 15 1.72 -15.46 -9.90
C ASN A 15 0.53 -15.82 -10.80
N TYR A 16 -0.57 -16.28 -10.21
CA TYR A 16 -1.82 -16.58 -10.93
C TYR A 16 -2.54 -15.30 -11.37
N LEU A 17 -2.70 -14.32 -10.48
CA LEU A 17 -3.37 -13.05 -10.76
C LEU A 17 -2.67 -12.24 -11.84
N SER A 18 -1.34 -12.30 -11.92
CA SER A 18 -0.57 -11.63 -12.99
C SER A 18 -0.88 -12.18 -14.39
N LYS A 19 -1.27 -13.47 -14.49
CA LYS A 19 -1.61 -14.14 -15.76
C LYS A 19 -3.02 -13.85 -16.25
N ILE A 20 -3.96 -13.52 -15.35
CA ILE A 20 -5.41 -13.37 -15.67
C ILE A 20 -5.78 -11.93 -16.06
N ARG A 21 -4.88 -10.98 -15.96
CA ARG A 21 -5.23 -9.60 -16.26
C ARG A 21 -5.78 -9.44 -17.66
N ASN A 22 -7.05 -9.04 -17.72
CA ASN A 22 -7.71 -8.64 -18.94
C ASN A 22 -6.91 -7.51 -19.58
N LYS A 23 -6.60 -7.66 -20.88
CA LYS A 23 -5.94 -6.67 -21.71
C LYS A 23 -6.80 -5.42 -21.98
N ASP A 24 -7.93 -5.27 -21.28
CA ASP A 24 -8.80 -4.12 -21.42
C ASP A 24 -8.10 -2.89 -20.87
N SER A 25 -7.79 -1.95 -21.72
CA SER A 25 -7.18 -0.67 -21.40
C SER A 25 -8.11 0.16 -20.52
N LYS A 26 -7.93 0.08 -19.22
CA LYS A 26 -8.64 0.93 -18.27
C LYS A 26 -7.78 2.16 -17.98
N VAL A 27 -8.39 3.34 -17.98
CA VAL A 27 -7.71 4.60 -17.61
C VAL A 27 -7.14 4.52 -16.18
N SER A 28 -7.83 3.83 -15.26
CA SER A 28 -7.40 3.58 -13.89
C SER A 28 -7.29 2.08 -13.64
N SER A 29 -6.19 1.63 -13.06
CA SER A 29 -5.91 0.21 -12.77
C SER A 29 -5.47 0.01 -11.33
N PHE A 30 -5.86 -1.13 -10.76
CA PHE A 30 -5.41 -1.56 -9.44
C PHE A 30 -4.14 -2.38 -9.55
N LEU A 31 -3.22 -2.16 -8.61
CA LEU A 31 -1.96 -2.89 -8.49
C LEU A 31 -1.76 -3.32 -7.04
N THR A 32 -1.97 -4.60 -6.75
CA THR A 32 -1.75 -5.13 -5.41
C THR A 32 -0.26 -5.26 -5.15
N ILE A 33 0.21 -4.63 -4.09
CA ILE A 33 1.64 -4.61 -3.70
C ILE A 33 1.91 -5.35 -2.40
N GLN A 34 0.88 -5.51 -1.56
CA GLN A 34 1.01 -6.08 -0.22
C GLN A 34 -0.26 -6.86 0.12
N GLU A 35 -0.14 -7.97 0.85
CA GLU A 35 -1.27 -8.73 1.40
C GLU A 35 -0.99 -9.13 2.85
N GLY A 36 -2.06 -9.37 3.64
CA GLY A 36 -1.96 -9.67 5.05
C GLY A 36 -1.67 -8.43 5.92
N CYS A 37 -1.63 -8.61 7.24
CA CYS A 37 -1.32 -7.53 8.18
C CYS A 37 -0.93 -8.06 9.54
N ASP A 38 0.20 -7.61 10.08
CA ASP A 38 0.75 -8.02 11.38
C ASP A 38 0.45 -7.03 12.52
N LYS A 39 -0.49 -6.10 12.33
CA LYS A 39 -0.84 -5.13 13.38
C LYS A 39 -1.69 -5.72 14.51
N PHE A 40 -2.47 -6.76 14.23
CA PHE A 40 -3.32 -7.46 15.22
C PHE A 40 -4.20 -6.50 16.03
N CYS A 41 -4.80 -5.52 15.34
CA CYS A 41 -5.81 -4.66 15.97
C CYS A 41 -6.98 -5.54 16.46
N HIS A 42 -7.45 -5.36 17.71
CA HIS A 42 -8.38 -6.30 18.35
C HIS A 42 -9.77 -6.40 17.69
N PHE A 43 -10.14 -5.44 16.87
CA PHE A 43 -11.41 -5.43 16.11
C PHE A 43 -11.26 -5.98 14.68
N CYS A 44 -10.04 -6.38 14.27
CA CYS A 44 -9.72 -6.66 12.87
C CYS A 44 -9.52 -8.16 12.63
N VAL A 45 -10.21 -8.69 11.64
CA VAL A 45 -10.14 -10.09 11.24
C VAL A 45 -9.02 -10.38 10.22
N VAL A 46 -8.41 -9.34 9.63
CA VAL A 46 -7.44 -9.47 8.53
C VAL A 46 -6.29 -10.43 8.82
N PRO A 47 -5.59 -10.38 9.99
CA PRO A 47 -4.51 -11.33 10.28
C PRO A 47 -4.94 -12.80 10.20
N TYR A 48 -6.21 -13.08 10.52
CA TYR A 48 -6.76 -14.44 10.57
C TYR A 48 -7.31 -14.90 9.22
N THR A 49 -7.70 -13.98 8.33
CA THR A 49 -8.33 -14.29 7.04
C THR A 49 -7.41 -14.08 5.83
N ARG A 50 -6.39 -13.22 5.97
CA ARG A 50 -5.41 -12.89 4.92
C ARG A 50 -4.00 -13.33 5.26
N GLY A 51 -3.78 -13.78 6.51
CA GLY A 51 -2.48 -14.24 6.99
C GLY A 51 -1.49 -13.11 7.32
N PRO A 52 -0.21 -13.48 7.49
CA PRO A 52 0.86 -12.55 7.80
C PRO A 52 1.10 -11.54 6.67
N GLU A 53 1.74 -10.44 7.02
CA GLU A 53 2.10 -9.40 6.06
C GLU A 53 3.11 -9.94 5.04
N TYR A 54 2.77 -9.81 3.76
CA TYR A 54 3.62 -10.16 2.64
C TYR A 54 3.71 -8.98 1.67
N SER A 55 4.92 -8.48 1.46
CA SER A 55 5.23 -7.45 0.48
C SER A 55 5.79 -8.09 -0.79
N ARG A 56 5.18 -7.80 -1.94
CA ARG A 56 5.63 -8.33 -3.23
C ARG A 56 7.01 -7.81 -3.59
N PRO A 57 7.83 -8.57 -4.36
CA PRO A 57 9.10 -8.12 -4.87
C PRO A 57 9.00 -6.81 -5.64
N PHE A 58 9.89 -5.87 -5.33
CA PHE A 58 9.91 -4.53 -5.90
C PHE A 58 9.91 -4.54 -7.44
N ASP A 59 10.83 -5.32 -8.04
CA ASP A 59 10.97 -5.38 -9.49
C ASP A 59 9.72 -5.96 -10.18
N GLN A 60 9.04 -6.92 -9.56
CA GLN A 60 7.80 -7.48 -10.09
C GLN A 60 6.70 -6.41 -10.14
N ILE A 61 6.58 -5.59 -9.09
CA ILE A 61 5.60 -4.50 -9.05
C ILE A 61 5.90 -3.47 -10.14
N ILE A 62 7.15 -3.07 -10.30
CA ILE A 62 7.55 -2.08 -11.30
C ILE A 62 7.31 -2.60 -12.72
N ASN A 63 7.65 -3.86 -13.00
CA ASN A 63 7.41 -4.45 -14.31
C ASN A 63 5.92 -4.52 -14.63
N GLU A 64 5.09 -4.92 -13.68
CA GLU A 64 3.65 -4.96 -13.82
C GLU A 64 3.05 -3.54 -14.00
N ALA A 65 3.57 -2.55 -13.29
CA ALA A 65 3.17 -1.16 -13.46
C ALA A 65 3.48 -0.65 -14.88
N LYS A 66 4.67 -0.99 -15.43
CA LYS A 66 5.03 -0.67 -16.82
C LYS A 66 4.06 -1.28 -17.82
N GLU A 67 3.70 -2.55 -17.66
CA GLU A 67 2.73 -3.22 -18.52
C GLU A 67 1.35 -2.56 -18.45
N ILE A 68 0.88 -2.23 -17.24
CA ILE A 68 -0.39 -1.54 -17.01
C ILE A 68 -0.41 -0.19 -17.75
N VAL A 69 0.66 0.58 -17.66
CA VAL A 69 0.79 1.89 -18.29
C VAL A 69 0.91 1.76 -19.82
N GLN A 70 1.66 0.79 -20.32
CA GLN A 70 1.77 0.48 -21.76
C GLN A 70 0.40 0.09 -22.36
N ASN A 71 -0.44 -0.58 -21.59
CA ASN A 71 -1.81 -0.93 -21.96
C ASN A 71 -2.81 0.24 -21.83
N GLY A 72 -2.31 1.47 -21.60
CA GLY A 72 -3.10 2.70 -21.68
C GLY A 72 -3.56 3.27 -20.33
N ALA A 73 -3.23 2.65 -19.17
CA ALA A 73 -3.59 3.22 -17.89
C ALA A 73 -2.85 4.55 -17.64
N LYS A 74 -3.57 5.52 -17.09
CA LYS A 74 -3.06 6.82 -16.69
C LYS A 74 -3.04 7.00 -15.18
N GLU A 75 -3.69 6.10 -14.46
CA GLU A 75 -3.73 6.05 -13.00
C GLU A 75 -3.46 4.64 -12.50
N ILE A 76 -2.61 4.54 -11.48
CA ILE A 76 -2.40 3.31 -10.71
C ILE A 76 -2.84 3.53 -9.26
N ILE A 77 -3.66 2.61 -8.75
CA ILE A 77 -4.08 2.56 -7.35
C ILE A 77 -3.40 1.36 -6.69
N LEU A 78 -2.45 1.64 -5.81
CA LEU A 78 -1.75 0.60 -5.05
C LEU A 78 -2.66 0.03 -3.96
N LEU A 79 -2.75 -1.28 -3.88
CA LEU A 79 -3.62 -2.00 -2.95
C LEU A 79 -2.84 -2.90 -1.99
N GLY A 80 -3.39 -3.02 -0.79
CA GLY A 80 -2.96 -3.93 0.27
C GLY A 80 -3.84 -3.76 1.50
N GLN A 81 -3.62 -4.56 2.54
CA GLN A 81 -4.33 -4.42 3.81
C GLN A 81 -3.69 -3.39 4.74
N ASN A 82 -2.41 -3.06 4.52
CA ASN A 82 -1.67 -1.99 5.20
C ASN A 82 -0.58 -1.47 4.26
N VAL A 83 -0.98 -0.73 3.23
CA VAL A 83 -0.12 -0.38 2.09
C VAL A 83 1.13 0.40 2.50
N ASN A 84 1.03 1.29 3.49
CA ASN A 84 2.18 2.08 3.94
C ASN A 84 3.19 1.29 4.79
N ALA A 85 2.89 0.03 5.15
CA ALA A 85 3.87 -0.88 5.73
C ALA A 85 4.68 -1.65 4.68
N TYR A 86 4.39 -1.47 3.37
CA TYR A 86 5.15 -2.15 2.33
C TYR A 86 6.65 -2.04 2.58
N SER A 87 7.29 -3.19 2.71
CA SER A 87 8.73 -3.34 2.89
C SER A 87 9.18 -4.64 2.22
N TYR A 88 10.00 -4.53 1.20
CA TYR A 88 10.62 -5.65 0.51
C TYR A 88 12.13 -5.57 0.65
N LYS A 89 12.73 -6.65 1.11
CA LYS A 89 14.18 -6.74 1.28
C LYS A 89 14.74 -7.76 0.30
N ASN A 90 15.68 -7.33 -0.52
CA ASN A 90 16.59 -8.23 -1.25
C ASN A 90 17.94 -8.32 -0.50
N GLU A 91 18.92 -9.02 -1.08
CA GLU A 91 20.23 -9.24 -0.46
C GLU A 91 20.96 -7.92 -0.12
N ASN A 92 20.73 -6.85 -0.87
CA ASN A 92 21.52 -5.63 -0.82
C ASN A 92 20.76 -4.41 -0.25
N LYS A 93 19.43 -4.42 -0.32
CA LYS A 93 18.62 -3.23 0.00
C LYS A 93 17.22 -3.59 0.50
N GLU A 94 16.73 -2.81 1.45
CA GLU A 94 15.32 -2.74 1.83
C GLU A 94 14.64 -1.64 1.02
N PHE A 95 13.55 -1.99 0.33
CA PHE A 95 12.70 -1.08 -0.42
C PHE A 95 11.41 -0.85 0.34
N ARG A 96 11.04 0.41 0.53
CA ARG A 96 9.82 0.84 1.19
C ARG A 96 8.81 1.41 0.21
N LEU A 97 7.60 1.72 0.70
CA LEU A 97 6.59 2.37 -0.14
C LEU A 97 7.10 3.68 -0.75
N SER A 98 7.90 4.45 -0.02
CA SER A 98 8.52 5.69 -0.51
C SER A 98 9.38 5.46 -1.76
N ASP A 99 10.22 4.41 -1.75
CA ASP A 99 11.04 4.04 -2.92
C ASP A 99 10.16 3.63 -4.10
N LEU A 100 9.11 2.84 -3.85
CA LEU A 100 8.19 2.38 -4.87
C LEU A 100 7.45 3.55 -5.55
N LEU A 101 6.96 4.50 -4.76
CA LEU A 101 6.27 5.68 -5.27
C LEU A 101 7.19 6.56 -6.13
N LEU A 102 8.45 6.74 -5.70
CA LEU A 102 9.45 7.51 -6.46
C LEU A 102 9.83 6.80 -7.77
N GLU A 103 9.89 5.48 -7.79
CA GLU A 103 10.16 4.74 -9.03
C GLU A 103 8.97 4.81 -9.99
N LEU A 104 7.74 4.69 -9.50
CA LEU A 104 6.53 4.85 -10.30
C LEU A 104 6.39 6.28 -10.88
N GLU A 105 6.91 7.29 -10.21
CA GLU A 105 6.96 8.68 -10.71
C GLU A 105 7.69 8.77 -12.07
N ASN A 106 8.69 7.90 -12.31
CA ASN A 106 9.48 7.90 -13.54
C ASN A 106 8.75 7.33 -14.77
N LEU A 107 7.56 6.74 -14.60
CA LEU A 107 6.76 6.22 -15.72
C LEU A 107 6.06 7.37 -16.46
N ASN A 108 6.60 7.82 -17.60
CA ASN A 108 6.18 9.03 -18.31
C ASN A 108 4.68 9.12 -18.59
N GLU A 109 4.06 8.01 -19.03
CA GLU A 109 2.65 7.97 -19.41
C GLU A 109 1.70 7.89 -18.20
N LEU A 110 2.20 7.51 -17.02
CA LEU A 110 1.45 7.54 -15.78
C LEU A 110 1.23 9.00 -15.34
N LYS A 111 -0.02 9.34 -15.01
CA LYS A 111 -0.40 10.71 -14.61
C LYS A 111 -0.78 10.81 -13.15
N ARG A 112 -1.15 9.67 -12.53
CA ARG A 112 -1.65 9.66 -11.16
C ARG A 112 -1.31 8.38 -10.44
N ILE A 113 -0.89 8.53 -9.19
CA ILE A 113 -0.66 7.42 -8.26
C ILE A 113 -1.53 7.63 -7.04
N ARG A 114 -2.21 6.58 -6.58
CA ARG A 114 -2.91 6.54 -5.30
C ARG A 114 -2.55 5.29 -4.54
N TYR A 115 -2.73 5.34 -3.24
CA TYR A 115 -2.77 4.15 -2.39
C TYR A 115 -3.84 4.32 -1.32
N THR A 116 -4.33 3.21 -0.78
CA THR A 116 -5.35 3.18 0.26
C THR A 116 -4.93 2.26 1.39
N THR A 117 -5.66 2.32 2.51
CA THR A 117 -5.47 1.41 3.63
C THR A 117 -4.10 1.57 4.30
N SER A 118 -4.00 2.63 5.12
CA SER A 118 -2.78 2.96 5.85
C SER A 118 -2.97 2.85 7.36
N HIS A 119 -1.85 2.64 8.06
CA HIS A 119 -1.79 2.68 9.51
C HIS A 119 -0.90 3.84 9.98
N PRO A 120 -1.31 4.64 11.00
CA PRO A 120 -0.51 5.78 11.46
C PRO A 120 0.93 5.42 11.85
N LYS A 121 1.15 4.25 12.45
CA LYS A 121 2.49 3.81 12.86
C LYS A 121 3.47 3.65 11.69
N ASP A 122 2.96 3.38 10.50
CA ASP A 122 3.78 3.16 9.30
C ASP A 122 3.83 4.40 8.38
N MET A 123 3.33 5.56 8.86
CA MET A 123 3.47 6.84 8.17
C MET A 123 4.80 7.49 8.54
N THR A 124 5.83 7.07 7.84
CA THR A 124 7.24 7.49 8.08
C THR A 124 7.54 8.84 7.42
N ASP A 125 8.59 9.53 7.89
CA ASP A 125 8.99 10.83 7.35
C ASP A 125 9.46 10.76 5.90
N ASP A 126 10.08 9.65 5.47
CA ASP A 126 10.44 9.40 4.07
C ASP A 126 9.19 9.33 3.19
N LEU A 127 8.13 8.62 3.63
CA LEU A 127 6.86 8.57 2.91
C LEU A 127 6.17 9.94 2.85
N ILE A 128 6.15 10.68 3.97
CA ILE A 128 5.61 12.05 4.01
C ILE A 128 6.36 12.96 3.03
N ASN A 129 7.69 12.81 2.92
CA ASN A 129 8.50 13.60 1.99
C ASN A 129 8.22 13.30 0.51
N VAL A 130 7.70 12.12 0.17
CA VAL A 130 7.27 11.83 -1.21
C VAL A 130 6.14 12.77 -1.63
N TYR A 131 5.20 13.10 -0.75
CA TYR A 131 4.11 14.05 -1.05
C TYR A 131 4.62 15.46 -1.40
N LYS A 132 5.81 15.85 -0.90
CA LYS A 132 6.45 17.13 -1.26
C LYS A 132 7.13 17.10 -2.62
N LYS A 133 7.56 15.92 -3.07
CA LYS A 133 8.43 15.77 -4.25
C LYS A 133 7.66 15.30 -5.48
N SER A 134 6.62 14.49 -5.29
CA SER A 134 5.88 13.86 -6.37
C SER A 134 4.82 14.80 -6.95
N ASN A 135 4.77 14.86 -8.29
CA ASN A 135 3.71 15.55 -9.02
C ASN A 135 2.56 14.60 -9.42
N LYS A 136 2.75 13.29 -9.26
CA LYS A 136 1.77 12.27 -9.65
C LYS A 136 1.05 11.64 -8.47
N LEU A 137 1.66 11.66 -7.26
CA LEU A 137 1.02 11.16 -6.05
C LEU A 137 -0.13 12.09 -5.66
N MET A 138 -1.34 11.53 -5.61
CA MET A 138 -2.52 12.28 -5.18
C MET A 138 -2.35 12.80 -3.75
N PRO A 139 -2.70 14.08 -3.47
CA PRO A 139 -2.68 14.65 -2.13
C PRO A 139 -3.86 14.14 -1.29
N LEU A 140 -4.02 12.83 -1.24
CA LEU A 140 -5.07 12.14 -0.50
C LEU A 140 -4.45 10.99 0.30
N VAL A 141 -4.65 11.03 1.62
CA VAL A 141 -4.16 9.98 2.53
C VAL A 141 -5.34 9.36 3.26
N HIS A 142 -5.57 8.05 3.07
CA HIS A 142 -6.50 7.29 3.88
C HIS A 142 -5.78 6.81 5.14
N LEU A 143 -5.90 7.53 6.24
CA LEU A 143 -5.20 7.28 7.50
C LEU A 143 -6.18 7.21 8.67
N PRO A 144 -6.83 6.06 8.93
CA PRO A 144 -7.84 5.93 9.97
C PRO A 144 -7.25 6.09 11.37
N VAL A 145 -7.70 7.11 12.12
CA VAL A 145 -7.30 7.35 13.51
C VAL A 145 -7.93 6.33 14.47
N GLN A 146 -9.15 5.87 14.19
CA GLN A 146 -9.99 4.94 14.92
C GLN A 146 -10.61 5.53 16.21
N SER A 147 -9.84 6.30 17.03
CA SER A 147 -10.35 6.98 18.23
C SER A 147 -9.48 8.17 18.59
N GLY A 148 -10.07 9.21 19.16
CA GLY A 148 -9.38 10.33 19.79
C GLY A 148 -8.91 10.07 21.23
N SER A 149 -9.16 8.87 21.78
CA SER A 149 -8.81 8.51 23.16
C SER A 149 -7.66 7.50 23.20
N ASN A 150 -6.55 7.84 23.85
CA ASN A 150 -5.42 6.94 24.02
C ASN A 150 -5.81 5.65 24.79
N LYS A 151 -6.77 5.74 25.73
CA LYS A 151 -7.31 4.58 26.42
C LYS A 151 -7.98 3.61 25.43
N ILE A 152 -8.80 4.12 24.51
CA ILE A 152 -9.49 3.31 23.51
C ILE A 152 -8.49 2.79 22.46
N LEU A 153 -7.57 3.62 21.98
CA LEU A 153 -6.52 3.18 21.06
C LEU A 153 -5.70 2.01 21.63
N LYS A 154 -5.36 2.06 22.92
CA LYS A 154 -4.68 0.97 23.62
C LYS A 154 -5.54 -0.30 23.69
N LEU A 155 -6.83 -0.17 24.03
CA LEU A 155 -7.78 -1.30 24.05
C LEU A 155 -7.98 -1.91 22.67
N MET A 156 -7.90 -1.11 21.61
CA MET A 156 -7.97 -1.57 20.22
C MET A 156 -6.64 -2.14 19.69
N ASN A 157 -5.59 -2.17 20.51
CA ASN A 157 -4.22 -2.54 20.12
C ASN A 157 -3.69 -1.70 18.94
N ARG A 158 -4.08 -0.43 18.85
CA ARG A 158 -3.49 0.52 17.89
C ARG A 158 -2.10 0.92 18.40
N LYS A 159 -1.10 0.81 17.59
CA LYS A 159 0.31 1.03 17.96
C LYS A 159 0.72 2.50 17.93
N HIS A 160 -0.24 3.43 18.14
CA HIS A 160 -0.01 4.87 18.14
C HIS A 160 -0.89 5.56 19.18
N THR A 161 -0.53 6.77 19.57
CA THR A 161 -1.32 7.68 20.40
C THR A 161 -1.99 8.75 19.53
N ILE A 162 -2.94 9.49 20.12
CA ILE A 162 -3.58 10.60 19.40
C ILE A 162 -2.58 11.73 19.13
N GLU A 163 -1.63 11.98 20.03
CA GLU A 163 -0.59 12.99 19.87
C GLU A 163 0.33 12.65 18.68
N GLU A 164 0.76 11.39 18.57
CA GLU A 164 1.55 10.91 17.43
C GLU A 164 0.77 11.07 16.11
N TYR A 165 -0.54 10.75 16.13
CA TYR A 165 -1.40 10.94 14.96
C TYR A 165 -1.49 12.42 14.54
N LEU A 166 -1.71 13.32 15.49
CA LEU A 166 -1.81 14.76 15.23
C LEU A 166 -0.50 15.33 14.67
N ILE A 167 0.65 14.85 15.14
CA ILE A 167 1.97 15.24 14.57
C ILE A 167 2.03 14.86 13.08
N ILE A 168 1.61 13.65 12.73
CA ILE A 168 1.57 13.19 11.32
C ILE A 168 0.61 14.06 10.51
N TYR A 169 -0.59 14.30 11.04
CA TYR A 169 -1.60 15.13 10.39
C TYR A 169 -1.06 16.56 10.10
N GLU A 170 -0.43 17.21 11.08
CA GLU A 170 0.14 18.55 10.89
C GLU A 170 1.30 18.55 9.89
N LYS A 171 2.12 17.49 9.84
CA LYS A 171 3.17 17.34 8.81
C LYS A 171 2.57 17.26 7.41
N LEU A 172 1.52 16.46 7.23
CA LEU A 172 0.83 16.28 5.94
C LEU A 172 0.10 17.58 5.52
N LYS A 173 -0.60 18.23 6.45
CA LYS A 173 -1.31 19.49 6.20
C LYS A 173 -0.41 20.63 5.73
N LYS A 174 0.86 20.65 6.13
CA LYS A 174 1.85 21.68 5.72
C LYS A 174 2.39 21.46 4.30
N ILE A 175 2.06 20.34 3.66
CA ILE A 175 2.54 20.04 2.30
C ILE A 175 1.57 20.57 1.25
N ASN A 176 0.29 20.71 1.57
CA ASN A 176 -0.79 21.18 0.68
C ASN A 176 -1.23 22.58 1.06
#